data_244cee7bacbdce921ba743b219102a30
#
_entry.id   244cee7bacbdce921ba743b219102a30
#
_cell.length_a   1.000
_cell.length_b   1.000
_cell.length_c   1.000
_cell.angle_alpha   90.00
_cell.angle_beta   90.00
_cell.angle_gamma   90.00
#
_symmetry.space_group_name_H-M   'P 1'
#
loop_
_entity.id
_entity.type
_entity.pdbx_description
1 polymer ?
#
loop_
_entity_poly.entity_id
_entity_poly.type
_entity_poly.pdbx_seq_one_letter_code
_entity_poly.pdbx_strand_id
1 'polypeptide(L)'
;MASVTIQTQAGKSTGSADLADNVFGVEPNMSVMHQVVTAQLAAKRAGTHSTKTRREVRGGGAKPWRQKGTGRSRAGTTRAPGWVGGGIAHGPKPRDYGQKTPKKMIKLALASALSDRAADGNVIVVDKWEFETPKTADAVAALAAIGAEGKVLVVFGDDDVNAWKSFRNLTHVHCLHVGELNTYDVLNNDVVVFTEETLPTGEAAVAAAGSTSEVSSESADSDDSDDSADSIDSADSVDSGEEEE
;
A
#
# COMPACT_ATOMS: atom_id res chain seq x y z
N MET A 1 0.89 -18.41 -27.98
CA MET A 1 1.53 -18.84 -26.74
C MET A 1 3.01 -18.50 -26.84
N ALA A 2 3.50 -17.65 -25.96
CA ALA A 2 4.94 -17.40 -25.86
C ALA A 2 5.56 -18.50 -25.00
N SER A 3 6.72 -19.03 -25.42
CA SER A 3 7.47 -20.01 -24.63
C SER A 3 8.82 -19.42 -24.23
N VAL A 4 9.25 -19.69 -23.00
CA VAL A 4 10.54 -19.25 -22.46
C VAL A 4 11.35 -20.49 -22.07
N THR A 5 12.65 -20.43 -22.32
CA THR A 5 13.58 -21.50 -21.94
C THR A 5 13.73 -21.55 -20.42
N ILE A 6 13.56 -22.74 -19.84
CA ILE A 6 13.90 -23.01 -18.45
C ILE A 6 15.42 -23.16 -18.36
N GLN A 7 16.04 -22.44 -17.43
CA GLN A 7 17.47 -22.51 -17.18
C GLN A 7 17.75 -23.07 -15.78
N THR A 8 18.86 -23.75 -15.62
CA THR A 8 19.39 -24.06 -14.28
C THR A 8 20.02 -22.84 -13.66
N GLN A 9 20.28 -22.86 -12.37
CA GLN A 9 21.06 -21.83 -11.66
C GLN A 9 22.43 -21.54 -12.31
N ALA A 10 22.99 -22.50 -13.06
CA ALA A 10 24.26 -22.39 -13.80
C ALA A 10 24.08 -21.86 -15.24
N GLY A 11 22.90 -21.41 -15.64
CA GLY A 11 22.61 -20.87 -16.98
C GLY A 11 22.49 -21.93 -18.09
N LYS A 12 22.35 -23.22 -17.73
CA LYS A 12 22.15 -24.29 -18.72
C LYS A 12 20.67 -24.46 -19.02
N SER A 13 20.30 -24.52 -20.28
CA SER A 13 18.92 -24.80 -20.70
C SER A 13 18.53 -26.23 -20.34
N THR A 14 17.42 -26.38 -19.63
CA THR A 14 16.86 -27.68 -19.20
C THR A 14 15.60 -28.06 -19.99
N GLY A 15 14.82 -27.06 -20.39
CA GLY A 15 13.54 -27.27 -21.06
C GLY A 15 12.92 -25.96 -21.55
N SER A 16 11.64 -25.98 -21.82
CA SER A 16 10.84 -24.80 -22.15
C SER A 16 9.54 -24.80 -21.33
N ALA A 17 9.18 -23.63 -20.80
CA ALA A 17 7.90 -23.39 -20.15
C ALA A 17 6.99 -22.61 -21.10
N ASP A 18 5.73 -22.99 -21.19
CA ASP A 18 4.71 -22.25 -21.90
C ASP A 18 4.14 -21.17 -20.98
N LEU A 19 4.19 -19.92 -21.42
CA LEU A 19 3.62 -18.81 -20.71
C LEU A 19 2.10 -18.75 -20.91
N ALA A 20 1.36 -18.63 -19.82
CA ALA A 20 -0.10 -18.54 -19.86
C ALA A 20 -0.57 -17.27 -20.57
N ASP A 21 -1.33 -17.40 -21.65
CA ASP A 21 -1.81 -16.25 -22.47
C ASP A 21 -2.67 -15.27 -21.68
N ASN A 22 -3.38 -15.72 -20.65
CA ASN A 22 -4.20 -14.85 -19.78
C ASN A 22 -3.36 -13.96 -18.85
N VAL A 23 -2.07 -14.22 -18.69
CA VAL A 23 -1.14 -13.45 -17.83
C VAL A 23 -0.06 -12.76 -18.67
N PHE A 24 0.49 -13.44 -19.67
CA PHE A 24 1.63 -12.97 -20.47
C PHE A 24 1.28 -12.63 -21.93
N GLY A 25 0.05 -12.89 -22.35
CA GLY A 25 -0.42 -12.61 -23.72
C GLY A 25 -1.43 -11.46 -23.81
N VAL A 26 -1.57 -10.68 -22.74
CA VAL A 26 -2.52 -9.55 -22.71
C VAL A 26 -1.91 -8.30 -23.35
N GLU A 27 -2.68 -7.59 -24.18
CA GLU A 27 -2.25 -6.29 -24.73
C GLU A 27 -2.01 -5.28 -23.58
N PRO A 28 -0.81 -4.67 -23.48
CA PRO A 28 -0.48 -3.76 -22.39
C PRO A 28 -1.36 -2.52 -22.36
N ASN A 29 -2.05 -2.27 -21.24
CA ASN A 29 -2.90 -1.09 -21.04
C ASN A 29 -2.21 -0.08 -20.13
N MET A 30 -1.56 0.92 -20.73
CA MET A 30 -0.80 1.96 -20.01
C MET A 30 -1.65 2.75 -19.01
N SER A 31 -2.90 3.08 -19.35
CA SER A 31 -3.78 3.86 -18.48
C SER A 31 -4.13 3.11 -17.19
N VAL A 32 -4.41 1.82 -17.32
CA VAL A 32 -4.73 0.95 -16.17
C VAL A 32 -3.50 0.74 -15.28
N MET A 33 -2.34 0.46 -15.86
CA MET A 33 -1.08 0.35 -15.13
C MET A 33 -0.75 1.64 -14.37
N HIS A 34 -0.84 2.81 -15.02
CA HIS A 34 -0.58 4.10 -14.38
C HIS A 34 -1.51 4.35 -13.20
N GLN A 35 -2.81 4.09 -13.34
CA GLN A 35 -3.78 4.32 -12.27
C GLN A 35 -3.51 3.41 -11.06
N VAL A 36 -3.22 2.12 -11.30
CA VAL A 36 -2.91 1.17 -10.22
C VAL A 36 -1.61 1.53 -9.51
N VAL A 37 -0.55 1.87 -10.24
CA VAL A 37 0.74 2.31 -9.67
C VAL A 37 0.56 3.59 -8.86
N THR A 38 -0.21 4.56 -9.36
CA THR A 38 -0.50 5.80 -8.61
C THR A 38 -1.22 5.50 -7.30
N ALA A 39 -2.19 4.57 -7.31
CA ALA A 39 -2.89 4.14 -6.10
C ALA A 39 -1.95 3.45 -5.10
N GLN A 40 -1.05 2.56 -5.56
CA GLN A 40 -0.05 1.89 -4.72
C GLN A 40 0.92 2.89 -4.08
N LEU A 41 1.45 3.84 -4.85
CA LEU A 41 2.34 4.88 -4.34
C LEU A 41 1.64 5.83 -3.37
N ALA A 42 0.37 6.15 -3.61
CA ALA A 42 -0.43 6.95 -2.70
C ALA A 42 -0.64 6.24 -1.36
N ALA A 43 -0.92 4.94 -1.36
CA ALA A 43 -1.11 4.13 -0.16
C ALA A 43 0.15 4.07 0.73
N LYS A 44 1.36 4.18 0.16
CA LYS A 44 2.62 4.23 0.92
C LYS A 44 2.81 5.52 1.73
N ARG A 45 2.01 6.59 1.47
CA ARG A 45 2.14 7.87 2.17
C ARG A 45 1.57 7.75 3.58
N ALA A 46 2.39 8.01 4.59
CA ALA A 46 2.00 7.94 6.00
C ALA A 46 0.93 8.99 6.43
N GLY A 47 0.84 10.12 5.73
CA GLY A 47 -0.18 11.14 5.96
C GLY A 47 -0.19 11.79 7.34
N THR A 48 0.92 11.78 8.06
CA THR A 48 1.04 12.21 9.48
C THR A 48 1.13 13.73 9.69
N HIS A 49 1.15 14.53 8.62
CA HIS A 49 1.23 15.98 8.72
C HIS A 49 0.02 16.58 9.44
N SER A 50 0.25 17.48 10.37
CA SER A 50 -0.81 18.12 11.15
C SER A 50 -0.47 19.57 11.45
N THR A 51 -1.50 20.41 11.44
CA THR A 51 -1.42 21.81 11.85
C THR A 51 -2.49 22.14 12.87
N LYS A 52 -2.22 23.08 13.77
CA LYS A 52 -3.20 23.49 14.77
C LYS A 52 -4.19 24.51 14.18
N THR A 53 -5.47 24.18 14.25
CA THR A 53 -6.56 25.12 13.96
C THR A 53 -6.70 26.12 15.11
N ARG A 54 -7.49 27.17 14.90
CA ARG A 54 -7.74 28.17 15.95
C ARG A 54 -8.37 27.59 17.23
N ARG A 55 -8.99 26.42 17.16
CA ARG A 55 -9.56 25.72 18.33
C ARG A 55 -8.49 24.99 19.13
N GLU A 56 -7.48 24.49 18.47
CA GLU A 56 -6.41 23.67 19.05
C GLU A 56 -5.24 24.51 19.59
N VAL A 57 -5.12 25.77 19.16
CA VAL A 57 -4.11 26.69 19.69
C VAL A 57 -4.50 27.12 21.10
N ARG A 58 -3.55 27.07 22.04
CA ARG A 58 -3.75 27.52 23.43
C ARG A 58 -3.98 29.03 23.49
N GLY A 59 -4.90 29.48 24.36
CA GLY A 59 -5.18 30.90 24.63
C GLY A 59 -6.44 31.43 23.96
N GLY A 60 -6.65 32.74 23.95
CA GLY A 60 -7.68 33.47 23.21
C GLY A 60 -9.14 33.20 23.61
N GLY A 61 -9.43 32.85 24.86
CA GLY A 61 -10.79 32.62 25.36
C GLY A 61 -11.62 33.92 25.43
N ALA A 62 -11.01 35.00 25.84
CA ALA A 62 -11.67 36.30 25.93
C ALA A 62 -11.62 37.07 24.60
N LYS A 63 -12.66 37.87 24.34
CA LYS A 63 -12.68 38.83 23.23
C LYS A 63 -11.64 39.94 23.49
N PRO A 64 -10.74 40.24 22.54
CA PRO A 64 -9.65 41.20 22.76
C PRO A 64 -10.11 42.61 23.13
N TRP A 65 -11.20 43.09 22.52
CA TRP A 65 -11.83 44.37 22.81
C TRP A 65 -13.32 44.37 22.44
N ARG A 66 -14.03 45.40 22.91
CA ARG A 66 -15.45 45.58 22.62
C ARG A 66 -15.70 45.76 21.10
N GLN A 67 -16.94 45.45 20.67
CA GLN A 67 -17.33 45.38 19.27
C GLN A 67 -17.24 46.67 18.49
N LYS A 68 -17.47 47.84 19.17
CA LYS A 68 -17.49 49.21 18.60
C LYS A 68 -16.82 50.17 19.56
N GLY A 69 -16.42 51.36 19.05
CA GLY A 69 -15.90 52.49 19.85
C GLY A 69 -14.44 52.38 20.28
N THR A 70 -13.63 51.56 19.61
CA THR A 70 -12.18 51.41 19.91
C THR A 70 -11.28 51.94 18.79
N GLY A 71 -11.84 52.37 17.65
CA GLY A 71 -11.06 52.73 16.45
C GLY A 71 -10.28 51.61 15.79
N ARG A 72 -10.34 50.39 16.34
CA ARG A 72 -9.64 49.20 15.83
C ARG A 72 -10.59 48.31 15.01
N SER A 73 -10.00 47.48 14.12
CA SER A 73 -10.75 46.44 13.42
C SER A 73 -11.37 45.46 14.42
N ARG A 74 -12.55 44.93 14.08
CA ARG A 74 -13.25 43.96 14.93
C ARG A 74 -12.46 42.68 15.04
N ALA A 75 -12.24 42.19 16.27
CA ALA A 75 -11.57 40.92 16.53
C ALA A 75 -12.37 40.09 17.54
N GLY A 76 -12.58 38.80 17.22
CA GLY A 76 -13.28 37.83 18.08
C GLY A 76 -12.33 37.06 19.00
N THR A 77 -11.09 36.81 18.54
CA THR A 77 -10.08 36.06 19.29
C THR A 77 -8.67 36.40 18.80
N THR A 78 -7.68 36.27 19.65
CA THR A 78 -6.26 36.41 19.32
C THR A 78 -5.71 35.14 18.61
N ARG A 79 -6.46 34.04 18.60
CA ARG A 79 -6.09 32.81 17.92
C ARG A 79 -6.53 32.75 16.44
N ALA A 80 -7.10 33.80 15.90
CA ALA A 80 -7.50 33.88 14.50
C ALA A 80 -6.26 33.72 13.57
N PRO A 81 -6.41 33.18 12.37
CA PRO A 81 -5.26 32.93 11.46
C PRO A 81 -4.49 34.19 11.07
N GLY A 82 -5.10 35.37 11.12
CA GLY A 82 -4.43 36.64 10.86
C GLY A 82 -3.57 37.19 12.01
N TRP A 83 -3.53 36.48 13.13
CA TRP A 83 -2.73 36.89 14.31
C TRP A 83 -1.45 36.05 14.40
N VAL A 84 -0.35 36.70 14.84
CA VAL A 84 0.90 36.01 15.14
C VAL A 84 0.63 34.99 16.26
N GLY A 85 1.02 33.73 16.04
CA GLY A 85 0.71 32.62 16.96
C GLY A 85 -0.73 32.13 16.90
N GLY A 86 -1.55 32.59 15.95
CA GLY A 86 -2.89 32.10 15.70
C GLY A 86 -2.90 30.71 15.01
N GLY A 87 -4.08 30.15 14.86
CA GLY A 87 -4.27 28.86 14.17
C GLY A 87 -4.12 29.00 12.66
N ILE A 88 -3.85 27.92 11.98
CA ILE A 88 -3.75 27.86 10.51
C ILE A 88 -5.14 27.61 9.93
N ALA A 89 -5.54 28.41 8.92
CA ALA A 89 -6.74 28.18 8.14
C ALA A 89 -6.44 27.15 7.05
N HIS A 90 -7.32 26.16 6.89
CA HIS A 90 -7.20 25.10 5.87
C HIS A 90 -5.84 24.38 5.84
N GLY A 91 -5.17 24.30 6.99
CA GLY A 91 -3.89 23.60 7.09
C GLY A 91 -4.07 22.09 6.96
N PRO A 92 -2.99 21.36 6.64
CA PRO A 92 -3.04 19.92 6.49
C PRO A 92 -3.42 19.23 7.82
N LYS A 93 -4.23 18.21 7.71
CA LYS A 93 -4.59 17.30 8.81
C LYS A 93 -4.18 15.87 8.45
N PRO A 94 -3.90 15.02 9.45
CA PRO A 94 -3.64 13.62 9.20
C PRO A 94 -4.78 13.00 8.40
N ARG A 95 -4.43 12.28 7.34
CA ARG A 95 -5.41 11.57 6.52
C ARG A 95 -4.77 10.35 5.86
N ASP A 96 -5.59 9.37 5.56
CA ASP A 96 -5.22 8.28 4.69
C ASP A 96 -5.21 8.73 3.22
N TYR A 97 -4.24 8.23 2.46
CA TYR A 97 -4.09 8.45 1.03
C TYR A 97 -4.43 7.21 0.20
N GLY A 98 -4.91 6.14 0.84
CA GLY A 98 -5.34 4.92 0.17
C GLY A 98 -6.43 5.21 -0.87
N GLN A 99 -6.29 4.60 -2.05
CA GLN A 99 -7.24 4.73 -3.15
C GLN A 99 -7.84 3.36 -3.44
N LYS A 100 -9.15 3.22 -3.26
CA LYS A 100 -9.87 1.98 -3.59
C LYS A 100 -9.80 1.73 -5.10
N THR A 101 -9.18 0.62 -5.49
CA THR A 101 -9.06 0.20 -6.89
C THR A 101 -9.77 -1.13 -7.08
N PRO A 102 -10.60 -1.30 -8.13
CA PRO A 102 -11.29 -2.57 -8.40
C PRO A 102 -10.29 -3.73 -8.58
N LYS A 103 -10.55 -4.89 -7.95
CA LYS A 103 -9.68 -6.08 -8.05
C LYS A 103 -9.40 -6.50 -9.51
N LYS A 104 -10.41 -6.41 -10.41
CA LYS A 104 -10.22 -6.71 -11.85
C LYS A 104 -9.22 -5.77 -12.53
N MET A 105 -9.18 -4.49 -12.13
CA MET A 105 -8.24 -3.50 -12.66
C MET A 105 -6.81 -3.81 -12.19
N ILE A 106 -6.62 -4.19 -10.91
CA ILE A 106 -5.32 -4.59 -10.36
C ILE A 106 -4.78 -5.81 -11.11
N LYS A 107 -5.63 -6.82 -11.33
CA LYS A 107 -5.27 -8.02 -12.09
C LYS A 107 -4.87 -7.71 -13.52
N LEU A 108 -5.66 -6.87 -14.21
CA LEU A 108 -5.35 -6.45 -15.57
C LEU A 108 -4.05 -5.65 -15.66
N ALA A 109 -3.77 -4.78 -14.68
CA ALA A 109 -2.52 -4.01 -14.62
C ALA A 109 -1.29 -4.91 -14.47
N LEU A 110 -1.37 -5.91 -13.58
CA LEU A 110 -0.29 -6.88 -13.38
C LEU A 110 -0.07 -7.74 -14.64
N ALA A 111 -1.13 -8.27 -15.23
CA ALA A 111 -1.04 -9.04 -16.47
C ALA A 111 -0.46 -8.19 -17.61
N SER A 112 -0.88 -6.93 -17.76
CA SER A 112 -0.32 -5.99 -18.75
C SER A 112 1.18 -5.76 -18.54
N ALA A 113 1.64 -5.59 -17.30
CA ALA A 113 3.05 -5.38 -16.99
C ALA A 113 3.90 -6.64 -17.26
N LEU A 114 3.38 -7.82 -16.91
CA LEU A 114 4.07 -9.09 -17.17
C LEU A 114 4.11 -9.42 -18.67
N SER A 115 3.03 -9.09 -19.42
CA SER A 115 3.00 -9.26 -20.87
C SER A 115 4.02 -8.38 -21.58
N ASP A 116 4.18 -7.14 -21.14
CA ASP A 116 5.18 -6.20 -21.64
C ASP A 116 6.60 -6.75 -21.44
N ARG A 117 6.92 -7.21 -20.21
CA ARG A 117 8.22 -7.84 -19.89
C ARG A 117 8.46 -9.12 -20.70
N ALA A 118 7.43 -9.93 -20.93
CA ALA A 118 7.54 -11.15 -21.73
C ALA A 118 7.75 -10.84 -23.21
N ALA A 119 7.10 -9.81 -23.76
CA ALA A 119 7.29 -9.35 -25.13
C ALA A 119 8.72 -8.84 -25.39
N ASP A 120 9.30 -8.15 -24.39
CA ASP A 120 10.69 -7.66 -24.43
C ASP A 120 11.73 -8.78 -24.21
N GLY A 121 11.31 -10.01 -23.87
CA GLY A 121 12.22 -11.13 -23.55
C GLY A 121 12.88 -11.01 -22.17
N ASN A 122 12.35 -10.17 -21.29
CA ASN A 122 12.88 -9.87 -19.95
C ASN A 122 12.28 -10.76 -18.85
N VAL A 123 11.64 -11.85 -19.21
CA VAL A 123 11.17 -12.89 -18.28
C VAL A 123 12.11 -14.09 -18.37
N ILE A 124 12.73 -14.45 -17.26
CA ILE A 124 13.62 -15.60 -17.14
C ILE A 124 12.95 -16.62 -16.21
N VAL A 125 13.00 -17.88 -16.58
CA VAL A 125 12.48 -18.99 -15.76
C VAL A 125 13.64 -19.88 -15.37
N VAL A 126 13.80 -20.08 -14.05
CA VAL A 126 14.81 -20.97 -13.47
C VAL A 126 14.10 -22.21 -12.95
N ASP A 127 14.68 -23.38 -13.14
CA ASP A 127 14.13 -24.64 -12.63
C ASP A 127 13.91 -24.54 -11.10
N LYS A 128 15.00 -24.43 -10.35
CA LYS A 128 14.98 -24.24 -8.89
C LYS A 128 16.26 -23.55 -8.40
N TRP A 129 16.18 -22.99 -7.19
CA TRP A 129 17.33 -22.44 -6.50
C TRP A 129 17.97 -23.48 -5.59
N GLU A 130 19.21 -23.87 -5.84
CA GLU A 130 19.96 -24.86 -5.06
C GLU A 130 21.01 -24.18 -4.18
N PHE A 131 20.60 -23.60 -3.06
CA PHE A 131 21.50 -23.03 -2.07
C PHE A 131 21.49 -23.85 -0.77
N GLU A 132 22.53 -24.66 -0.54
CA GLU A 132 22.68 -25.38 0.74
C GLU A 132 22.88 -24.42 1.91
N THR A 133 23.71 -23.40 1.70
CA THR A 133 23.98 -22.33 2.68
C THR A 133 23.79 -20.96 2.04
N PRO A 134 23.24 -19.95 2.77
CA PRO A 134 23.05 -18.61 2.22
C PRO A 134 24.40 -17.93 1.92
N LYS A 135 24.66 -17.62 0.65
CA LYS A 135 25.88 -16.93 0.19
C LYS A 135 25.55 -15.94 -0.93
N THR A 136 25.93 -14.68 -0.75
CA THR A 136 25.74 -13.62 -1.74
C THR A 136 26.64 -13.80 -2.98
N ALA A 137 27.83 -14.38 -2.83
CA ALA A 137 28.72 -14.64 -3.96
C ALA A 137 28.11 -15.63 -4.96
N ASP A 138 27.47 -16.69 -4.44
CA ASP A 138 26.82 -17.70 -5.27
C ASP A 138 25.59 -17.10 -5.98
N ALA A 139 24.85 -16.20 -5.29
CA ALA A 139 23.73 -15.46 -5.88
C ALA A 139 24.17 -14.55 -7.05
N VAL A 140 25.28 -13.82 -6.90
CA VAL A 140 25.85 -13.00 -7.98
C VAL A 140 26.28 -13.87 -9.16
N ALA A 141 26.95 -14.99 -8.90
CA ALA A 141 27.35 -15.92 -9.93
C ALA A 141 26.18 -16.53 -10.70
N ALA A 142 25.07 -16.84 -9.98
CA ALA A 142 23.85 -17.35 -10.56
C ALA A 142 23.19 -16.29 -11.49
N LEU A 143 23.05 -15.03 -11.06
CA LEU A 143 22.51 -13.96 -11.90
C LEU A 143 23.34 -13.73 -13.16
N ALA A 144 24.66 -13.73 -13.03
CA ALA A 144 25.55 -13.60 -14.17
C ALA A 144 25.43 -14.80 -15.15
N ALA A 145 25.24 -16.02 -14.63
CA ALA A 145 25.10 -17.23 -15.44
C ALA A 145 23.80 -17.25 -16.24
N ILE A 146 22.68 -16.77 -15.65
CA ILE A 146 21.38 -16.67 -16.35
C ILE A 146 21.26 -15.42 -17.22
N GLY A 147 22.26 -14.52 -17.21
CA GLY A 147 22.25 -13.29 -18.02
C GLY A 147 21.29 -12.22 -17.53
N ALA A 148 20.93 -12.22 -16.24
CA ALA A 148 20.08 -11.20 -15.66
C ALA A 148 20.88 -9.92 -15.36
N GLU A 149 20.76 -8.91 -16.21
CA GLU A 149 21.43 -7.62 -16.10
C GLU A 149 20.47 -6.51 -15.66
N GLY A 150 21.00 -5.42 -15.08
CA GLY A 150 20.20 -4.28 -14.62
C GLY A 150 19.55 -4.52 -13.27
N LYS A 151 18.33 -3.99 -13.10
CA LYS A 151 17.50 -4.23 -11.91
C LYS A 151 16.71 -5.51 -12.09
N VAL A 152 16.90 -6.44 -11.18
CA VAL A 152 16.32 -7.78 -11.26
C VAL A 152 15.30 -7.97 -10.17
N LEU A 153 14.09 -8.38 -10.54
CA LEU A 153 13.05 -8.85 -9.64
C LEU A 153 13.11 -10.37 -9.56
N VAL A 154 13.38 -10.92 -8.39
CA VAL A 154 13.38 -12.37 -8.18
C VAL A 154 12.16 -12.75 -7.34
N VAL A 155 11.34 -13.66 -7.87
CA VAL A 155 10.13 -14.15 -7.22
C VAL A 155 10.39 -15.51 -6.61
N PHE A 156 10.19 -15.60 -5.29
CA PHE A 156 10.48 -16.80 -4.51
C PHE A 156 9.20 -17.53 -4.08
N GLY A 157 9.30 -18.85 -3.94
CA GLY A 157 8.35 -19.69 -3.26
C GLY A 157 8.53 -19.68 -1.74
N ASP A 158 7.68 -20.41 -1.03
CA ASP A 158 7.73 -20.54 0.43
C ASP A 158 8.98 -21.29 0.90
N ASP A 159 9.49 -22.22 0.11
CA ASP A 159 10.60 -23.10 0.46
C ASP A 159 11.98 -22.46 0.18
N ASP A 160 12.06 -21.37 -0.58
CA ASP A 160 13.28 -20.74 -1.06
C ASP A 160 14.01 -19.84 -0.03
N VAL A 161 13.94 -20.16 1.26
CA VAL A 161 14.48 -19.33 2.34
C VAL A 161 15.98 -19.05 2.20
N ASN A 162 16.79 -20.03 1.80
CA ASN A 162 18.24 -19.87 1.63
C ASN A 162 18.59 -19.00 0.42
N ALA A 163 17.84 -19.16 -0.66
CA ALA A 163 17.94 -18.34 -1.86
C ALA A 163 17.60 -16.89 -1.52
N TRP A 164 16.46 -16.63 -0.88
CA TRP A 164 16.04 -15.30 -0.46
C TRP A 164 17.10 -14.60 0.42
N LYS A 165 17.69 -15.31 1.40
CA LYS A 165 18.78 -14.78 2.23
C LYS A 165 20.05 -14.45 1.43
N SER A 166 20.32 -15.19 0.36
CA SER A 166 21.47 -14.97 -0.52
C SER A 166 21.30 -13.75 -1.40
N PHE A 167 20.10 -13.51 -1.93
CA PHE A 167 19.81 -12.41 -2.85
C PHE A 167 19.50 -11.07 -2.15
N ARG A 168 18.87 -11.06 -0.99
CA ARG A 168 18.33 -9.84 -0.34
C ARG A 168 19.35 -8.73 -0.06
N ASN A 169 20.64 -9.05 0.02
CA ASN A 169 21.69 -8.07 0.29
C ASN A 169 22.17 -7.35 -1.00
N LEU A 170 21.77 -7.81 -2.17
CA LEU A 170 22.18 -7.21 -3.44
C LEU A 170 21.30 -5.99 -3.75
N THR A 171 21.93 -4.82 -3.95
CA THR A 171 21.23 -3.55 -4.12
C THR A 171 20.44 -3.44 -5.42
N HIS A 172 20.83 -4.18 -6.45
CA HIS A 172 20.17 -4.23 -7.75
C HIS A 172 19.14 -5.34 -7.87
N VAL A 173 18.97 -6.15 -6.81
CA VAL A 173 18.00 -7.26 -6.76
C VAL A 173 16.86 -6.90 -5.81
N HIS A 174 15.65 -7.01 -6.30
CA HIS A 174 14.45 -6.93 -5.51
C HIS A 174 13.89 -8.33 -5.29
N CYS A 175 13.72 -8.72 -4.03
CA CYS A 175 13.23 -10.04 -3.66
C CYS A 175 11.77 -9.92 -3.24
N LEU A 176 10.88 -10.67 -3.88
CA LEU A 176 9.46 -10.75 -3.54
C LEU A 176 9.03 -12.21 -3.41
N HIS A 177 8.05 -12.42 -2.52
CA HIS A 177 7.29 -13.66 -2.46
C HIS A 177 6.21 -13.67 -3.55
N VAL A 178 5.84 -14.84 -4.04
CA VAL A 178 4.84 -14.99 -5.12
C VAL A 178 3.52 -14.29 -4.80
N GLY A 179 3.10 -14.30 -3.53
CA GLY A 179 1.89 -13.63 -3.06
C GLY A 179 1.97 -12.11 -2.99
N GLU A 180 3.17 -11.54 -3.04
CA GLU A 180 3.40 -10.08 -2.95
C GLU A 180 3.62 -9.42 -4.31
N LEU A 181 3.59 -10.20 -5.39
CA LEU A 181 3.83 -9.73 -6.74
C LEU A 181 2.83 -8.63 -7.13
N ASN A 182 3.35 -7.46 -7.52
CA ASN A 182 2.53 -6.31 -7.84
C ASN A 182 3.05 -5.55 -9.07
N THR A 183 2.19 -4.73 -9.66
CA THR A 183 2.48 -4.00 -10.91
C THR A 183 3.65 -3.03 -10.78
N TYR A 184 3.79 -2.35 -9.63
CA TYR A 184 4.86 -1.37 -9.43
C TYR A 184 6.24 -2.03 -9.45
N ASP A 185 6.40 -3.16 -8.75
CA ASP A 185 7.69 -3.83 -8.66
C ASP A 185 8.09 -4.48 -9.99
N VAL A 186 7.13 -5.02 -10.76
CA VAL A 186 7.39 -5.51 -12.12
C VAL A 186 7.87 -4.39 -13.03
N LEU A 187 7.25 -3.20 -12.97
CA LEU A 187 7.63 -2.05 -13.82
C LEU A 187 8.95 -1.39 -13.38
N ASN A 188 9.27 -1.44 -12.08
CA ASN A 188 10.48 -0.81 -11.53
C ASN A 188 11.76 -1.61 -11.81
N ASN A 189 11.62 -2.88 -12.16
CA ASN A 189 12.73 -3.78 -12.46
C ASN A 189 12.80 -4.08 -13.96
N ASP A 190 14.00 -4.28 -14.49
CA ASP A 190 14.23 -4.52 -15.91
C ASP A 190 13.95 -5.98 -16.27
N VAL A 191 14.39 -6.91 -15.44
CA VAL A 191 14.24 -8.35 -15.64
C VAL A 191 13.45 -8.97 -14.49
N VAL A 192 12.56 -9.92 -14.81
CA VAL A 192 11.79 -10.69 -13.82
C VAL A 192 12.20 -12.16 -13.90
N VAL A 193 12.63 -12.70 -12.77
CA VAL A 193 13.08 -14.10 -12.65
C VAL A 193 12.06 -14.86 -11.81
N PHE A 194 11.48 -15.92 -12.41
CA PHE A 194 10.60 -16.86 -11.75
C PHE A 194 11.31 -18.21 -11.59
N THR A 195 10.90 -18.99 -10.62
CA THR A 195 11.13 -20.43 -10.63
C THR A 195 10.00 -21.14 -11.37
N GLU A 196 10.18 -22.37 -11.78
CA GLU A 196 9.12 -23.15 -12.42
C GLU A 196 7.86 -23.22 -11.52
N GLU A 197 8.05 -23.33 -10.20
CA GLU A 197 6.98 -23.37 -9.21
C GLU A 197 6.27 -22.03 -9.00
N THR A 198 7.00 -20.91 -9.11
CA THR A 198 6.44 -19.56 -8.89
C THR A 198 5.89 -18.92 -10.15
N LEU A 199 6.08 -19.57 -11.31
CA LEU A 199 5.57 -19.07 -12.58
C LEU A 199 4.03 -19.02 -12.55
N PRO A 200 3.40 -17.88 -12.82
CA PRO A 200 1.95 -17.78 -12.84
C PRO A 200 1.34 -18.55 -14.01
N THR A 201 0.79 -19.73 -13.73
CA THR A 201 0.22 -20.67 -14.71
C THR A 201 -1.29 -20.53 -14.90
N GLY A 202 -1.95 -19.46 -14.42
CA GLY A 202 -3.39 -19.28 -14.65
C GLY A 202 -4.09 -18.43 -13.60
N GLU A 203 -5.39 -18.63 -13.38
CA GLU A 203 -6.24 -17.78 -12.53
C GLU A 203 -5.77 -17.69 -11.06
N ALA A 204 -5.09 -18.70 -10.54
CA ALA A 204 -4.67 -18.76 -9.14
C ALA A 204 -3.59 -17.73 -8.76
N ALA A 205 -2.63 -17.50 -9.62
CA ALA A 205 -1.52 -16.57 -9.33
C ALA A 205 -1.94 -15.10 -9.36
N VAL A 206 -2.95 -14.77 -10.17
CA VAL A 206 -3.55 -13.43 -10.20
C VAL A 206 -4.52 -13.22 -9.01
N ALA A 207 -4.91 -14.28 -8.31
CA ALA A 207 -5.75 -14.19 -7.11
C ALA A 207 -4.93 -13.73 -5.88
N ALA A 208 -3.69 -14.15 -5.76
CA ALA A 208 -2.80 -13.79 -4.64
C ALA A 208 -2.45 -12.30 -4.59
N ALA A 209 -2.24 -11.66 -5.74
CA ALA A 209 -1.96 -10.21 -5.84
C ALA A 209 -3.12 -9.30 -5.38
N GLY A 210 -4.30 -9.86 -5.11
CA GLY A 210 -5.47 -9.13 -4.61
C GLY A 210 -5.63 -9.14 -3.09
N SER A 211 -4.85 -9.92 -2.34
CA SER A 211 -5.07 -10.15 -0.91
C SER A 211 -4.33 -9.19 0.03
N THR A 212 -3.36 -8.42 -0.45
CA THR A 212 -2.57 -7.49 0.37
C THR A 212 -3.29 -6.19 0.76
N SER A 213 -4.56 -5.99 0.37
CA SER A 213 -5.33 -4.79 0.73
C SER A 213 -6.40 -5.00 1.82
N GLU A 214 -6.45 -6.16 2.47
CA GLU A 214 -7.50 -6.46 3.47
C GLU A 214 -7.07 -6.36 4.95
N VAL A 215 -5.88 -5.83 5.25
CA VAL A 215 -5.46 -5.59 6.63
C VAL A 215 -5.66 -4.12 6.98
N SER A 216 -6.87 -3.65 7.14
CA SER A 216 -7.24 -2.52 8.00
C SER A 216 -8.67 -2.00 7.78
N SER A 217 -9.70 -2.87 7.77
CA SER A 217 -11.09 -2.37 7.83
C SER A 217 -12.02 -3.20 8.71
N GLU A 218 -11.47 -3.93 9.68
CA GLU A 218 -12.29 -4.57 10.71
C GLU A 218 -11.94 -4.00 12.08
N SER A 219 -12.43 -2.81 12.36
CA SER A 219 -12.74 -2.33 13.71
C SER A 219 -13.34 -0.93 13.64
N ALA A 220 -14.61 -0.79 13.36
CA ALA A 220 -15.52 0.27 13.80
C ALA A 220 -16.89 0.09 13.17
N ASP A 221 -17.61 -0.92 13.58
CA ASP A 221 -19.07 -0.93 13.59
C ASP A 221 -19.49 -1.83 14.76
N SER A 222 -19.53 -1.24 15.93
CA SER A 222 -20.34 -1.71 17.04
C SER A 222 -21.44 -0.68 17.21
N ASP A 223 -22.54 -0.96 16.58
CA ASP A 223 -23.88 -0.94 17.11
C ASP A 223 -24.03 -0.24 18.45
N ASP A 224 -24.67 0.92 18.42
CA ASP A 224 -25.40 1.45 19.53
C ASP A 224 -26.78 1.92 19.03
N SER A 225 -27.64 0.93 18.88
CA SER A 225 -29.08 1.10 18.85
C SER A 225 -29.59 0.58 20.18
N ASP A 226 -29.77 1.46 21.15
CA ASP A 226 -30.69 1.21 22.24
C ASP A 226 -31.71 2.34 22.35
N ASP A 227 -32.79 2.01 21.72
CA ASP A 227 -34.12 2.59 21.84
C ASP A 227 -34.69 2.18 23.19
N SER A 228 -35.00 3.14 24.02
CA SER A 228 -36.06 2.97 25.02
C SER A 228 -36.66 4.31 25.40
N ALA A 229 -37.72 4.59 24.68
CA ALA A 229 -38.84 5.32 25.26
C ALA A 229 -39.33 4.60 26.53
N ASP A 230 -39.55 5.25 27.62
CA ASP A 230 -40.90 5.33 28.18
C ASP A 230 -40.99 6.16 29.45
N SER A 231 -42.09 6.88 29.45
CA SER A 231 -43.02 7.23 30.53
C SER A 231 -42.61 8.23 31.63
N ILE A 232 -43.15 9.38 31.41
CA ILE A 232 -43.91 10.22 32.30
C ILE A 232 -44.56 9.42 33.44
N ASP A 233 -44.31 9.79 34.70
CA ASP A 233 -45.41 9.95 35.63
C ASP A 233 -45.13 10.97 36.74
N SER A 234 -46.15 11.67 36.99
CA SER A 234 -46.42 12.78 37.90
C SER A 234 -46.52 12.32 39.36
N ALA A 235 -46.31 13.26 40.24
CA ALA A 235 -47.01 13.54 41.48
C ALA A 235 -46.00 13.81 42.62
N ASP A 236 -45.96 15.02 43.07
CA ASP A 236 -46.82 15.67 44.07
C ASP A 236 -46.31 15.51 45.49
N SER A 237 -46.45 16.61 46.19
CA SER A 237 -46.52 16.82 47.68
C SER A 237 -45.20 17.03 48.46
N VAL A 238 -44.97 18.30 48.79
CA VAL A 238 -45.29 18.94 50.09
C VAL A 238 -44.52 18.31 51.27
N ASP A 239 -43.67 19.01 51.94
CA ASP A 239 -43.90 19.61 53.25
C ASP A 239 -42.59 20.08 53.91
N SER A 240 -42.62 21.30 54.32
CA SER A 240 -42.25 21.98 55.52
C SER A 240 -41.15 21.46 56.46
N GLY A 241 -40.42 22.41 56.98
CA GLY A 241 -39.88 22.37 58.34
C GLY A 241 -38.42 22.84 58.38
N GLU A 242 -38.18 24.16 58.66
CA GLU A 242 -37.82 24.68 60.02
C GLU A 242 -36.52 24.02 60.57
N GLU A 243 -35.60 24.83 60.78
CA GLU A 243 -35.03 25.66 61.83
C GLU A 243 -33.54 25.30 62.14
N GLU A 244 -32.81 26.40 62.34
CA GLU A 244 -31.75 26.66 63.32
C GLU A 244 -30.46 25.81 63.29
N GLU A 245 -29.31 26.40 63.14
CA GLU A 245 -28.46 27.37 63.87
C GLU A 245 -27.34 27.91 62.98
#